data_56a7b99f10fcefe0c8c09dc87b1d8ea6
#
_entry.id   56a7b99f10fcefe0c8c09dc87b1d8ea6
#
_cell.length_a   1.000
_cell.length_b   1.000
_cell.length_c   1.000
_cell.angle_alpha   90.00
_cell.angle_beta   90.00
_cell.angle_gamma   90.00
#
_symmetry.space_group_name_H-M   'P 1'
#
loop_
_entity.id
_entity.type
_entity.pdbx_description
1 polymer ?
#
loop_
_entity_poly.entity_id
_entity_poly.type
_entity_poly.pdbx_seq_one_letter_code
_entity_poly.pdbx_strand_id
1 'polypeptide(L)'
;IGFSLLDFSWDADFTQAKEHIQNIVKKVLENPLPKGTVLNVNIPKLLKEEIKGVKVCKQANAKWEENFDERINPHGKKYYWLSGYFNNMDTREDADEVALANGFISIVPVKFDLTDYDTISDLEKVMNV
;
A
#
# COMPACT_ATOMS: atom_id res chain seq x y z
N ILE A 1 11.09 -6.14 -2.72
CA ILE A 1 9.95 -6.24 -1.77
C ILE A 1 9.97 -5.00 -0.91
N GLY A 2 8.86 -4.28 -0.83
CA GLY A 2 8.67 -3.18 0.10
C GLY A 2 7.86 -3.65 1.32
N PHE A 3 8.35 -3.40 2.53
CA PHE A 3 7.64 -3.69 3.78
C PHE A 3 7.27 -2.40 4.48
N SER A 4 6.04 -2.29 4.92
CA SER A 4 5.53 -1.20 5.73
C SER A 4 4.87 -1.75 7.00
N LEU A 5 5.29 -1.25 8.16
CA LEU A 5 4.56 -1.44 9.41
C LEU A 5 3.63 -0.25 9.57
N LEU A 6 2.34 -0.51 9.77
CA LEU A 6 1.31 0.53 9.94
C LEU A 6 1.33 1.10 11.38
N ASP A 7 2.52 1.43 11.86
CA ASP A 7 2.75 2.17 13.08
C ASP A 7 3.37 3.53 12.75
N PHE A 8 2.59 4.59 12.94
CA PHE A 8 3.00 5.97 12.64
C PHE A 8 3.67 6.67 13.84
N SER A 9 3.99 5.94 14.92
CA SER A 9 4.73 6.49 16.05
C SER A 9 6.21 6.68 15.71
N TRP A 10 6.87 7.67 16.36
CA TRP A 10 8.30 7.91 16.17
C TRP A 10 9.19 6.76 16.65
N ASP A 11 8.69 5.98 17.61
CA ASP A 11 9.33 4.86 18.27
C ASP A 11 8.74 3.51 17.85
N ALA A 12 8.25 3.41 16.61
CA ALA A 12 7.64 2.20 16.08
C ALA A 12 8.52 0.96 16.30
N ASP A 13 7.97 -0.06 16.97
CA ASP A 13 8.66 -1.31 17.24
C ASP A 13 8.43 -2.34 16.14
N PHE A 14 9.47 -2.60 15.37
CA PHE A 14 9.47 -3.60 14.30
C PHE A 14 9.70 -5.05 14.80
N THR A 15 9.88 -5.26 16.10
CA THR A 15 10.22 -6.59 16.66
C THR A 15 9.18 -7.63 16.27
N GLN A 16 7.90 -7.28 16.36
CA GLN A 16 6.79 -8.18 16.01
C GLN A 16 6.74 -8.50 14.50
N ALA A 17 7.20 -7.58 13.67
CA ALA A 17 7.19 -7.74 12.21
C ALA A 17 8.34 -8.63 11.69
N LYS A 18 9.47 -8.74 12.40
CA LYS A 18 10.70 -9.39 11.92
C LYS A 18 10.49 -10.82 11.44
N GLU A 19 9.78 -11.64 12.21
CA GLU A 19 9.57 -13.04 11.85
C GLU A 19 8.71 -13.18 10.59
N HIS A 20 7.65 -12.37 10.47
CA HIS A 20 6.80 -12.34 9.28
C HIS A 20 7.59 -11.90 8.04
N ILE A 21 8.43 -10.86 8.18
CA ILE A 21 9.31 -10.37 7.11
C ILE A 21 10.27 -11.49 6.66
N GLN A 22 10.96 -12.14 7.61
CA GLN A 22 11.89 -13.23 7.30
C GLN A 22 11.20 -14.39 6.57
N ASN A 23 10.02 -14.80 7.02
CA ASN A 23 9.26 -15.87 6.40
C ASN A 23 8.79 -15.52 4.97
N ILE A 24 8.35 -14.27 4.73
CA ILE A 24 7.97 -13.80 3.40
C ILE A 24 9.17 -13.77 2.48
N VAL A 25 10.30 -13.19 2.93
CA VAL A 25 11.54 -13.12 2.14
C VAL A 25 12.01 -14.51 1.76
N LYS A 26 12.06 -15.45 2.72
CA LYS A 26 12.48 -16.84 2.45
C LYS A 26 11.60 -17.49 1.37
N LYS A 27 10.28 -17.38 1.49
CA LYS A 27 9.36 -17.94 0.49
C LYS A 27 9.56 -17.35 -0.91
N VAL A 28 9.81 -16.04 -1.01
CA VAL A 28 10.06 -15.38 -2.29
C VAL A 28 11.41 -15.79 -2.90
N LEU A 29 12.45 -15.98 -2.08
CA LEU A 29 13.73 -16.47 -2.56
C LEU A 29 13.66 -17.92 -3.06
N GLU A 30 12.85 -18.75 -2.41
CA GLU A 30 12.61 -20.14 -2.83
C GLU A 30 11.71 -20.22 -4.08
N ASN A 31 10.87 -19.21 -4.32
CA ASN A 31 9.94 -19.15 -5.43
C ASN A 31 10.03 -17.79 -6.14
N PRO A 32 11.02 -17.62 -7.03
CA PRO A 32 11.27 -16.34 -7.69
C PRO A 32 10.05 -15.82 -8.46
N LEU A 33 9.78 -14.54 -8.30
CA LEU A 33 8.68 -13.84 -8.97
C LEU A 33 9.05 -13.48 -10.42
N PRO A 34 8.05 -13.29 -11.30
CA PRO A 34 8.27 -12.76 -12.64
C PRO A 34 9.06 -11.44 -12.60
N LYS A 35 9.94 -11.24 -13.57
CA LYS A 35 10.72 -10.00 -13.70
C LYS A 35 9.79 -8.78 -13.76
N GLY A 36 10.15 -7.72 -13.05
CA GLY A 36 9.36 -6.48 -12.98
C GLY A 36 8.23 -6.51 -11.96
N THR A 37 8.07 -7.61 -11.20
CA THR A 37 7.11 -7.66 -10.09
C THR A 37 7.75 -7.12 -8.81
N VAL A 38 7.04 -6.24 -8.14
CA VAL A 38 7.34 -5.74 -6.80
C VAL A 38 6.25 -6.20 -5.85
N LEU A 39 6.61 -6.65 -4.66
CA LEU A 39 5.64 -6.92 -3.60
C LEU A 39 5.54 -5.72 -2.67
N ASN A 40 4.34 -5.16 -2.55
CA ASN A 40 3.98 -4.22 -1.51
C ASN A 40 3.39 -5.01 -0.34
N VAL A 41 4.08 -5.00 0.80
CA VAL A 41 3.70 -5.77 1.99
C VAL A 41 3.40 -4.81 3.13
N ASN A 42 2.16 -4.79 3.58
CA ASN A 42 1.73 -3.97 4.71
C ASN A 42 1.42 -4.87 5.91
N ILE A 43 1.95 -4.52 7.07
CA ILE A 43 1.84 -5.25 8.32
C ILE A 43 1.05 -4.40 9.30
N PRO A 44 -0.10 -4.88 9.84
CA PRO A 44 -0.89 -4.12 10.80
C PRO A 44 -0.15 -3.96 12.13
N LYS A 45 -0.39 -2.85 12.83
CA LYS A 45 0.12 -2.61 14.19
C LYS A 45 -0.66 -3.48 15.20
N LEU A 46 -0.30 -4.75 15.27
CA LEU A 46 -0.91 -5.76 16.17
C LEU A 46 0.18 -6.56 16.85
N LEU A 47 -0.14 -7.17 17.96
CA LEU A 47 0.73 -8.19 18.56
C LEU A 47 0.78 -9.42 17.64
N LYS A 48 1.89 -10.17 17.72
CA LYS A 48 2.10 -11.35 16.86
C LYS A 48 0.94 -12.33 16.91
N GLU A 49 0.37 -12.53 18.09
CA GLU A 49 -0.74 -13.47 18.35
C GLU A 49 -2.07 -12.98 17.75
N GLU A 50 -2.19 -11.69 17.50
CA GLU A 50 -3.39 -11.07 16.93
C GLU A 50 -3.36 -11.07 15.39
N ILE A 51 -2.17 -11.23 14.79
CA ILE A 51 -2.02 -11.34 13.34
C ILE A 51 -2.55 -12.70 12.88
N LYS A 52 -3.65 -12.67 12.15
CA LYS A 52 -4.36 -13.87 11.70
C LYS A 52 -3.68 -14.62 10.54
N GLY A 53 -2.61 -14.04 9.97
CA GLY A 53 -1.86 -14.62 8.88
C GLY A 53 -1.56 -13.63 7.75
N VAL A 54 -1.27 -14.16 6.56
CA VAL A 54 -0.90 -13.39 5.37
C VAL A 54 -1.94 -13.63 4.28
N LYS A 55 -2.38 -12.55 3.62
CA LYS A 55 -3.24 -12.61 2.44
C LYS A 55 -2.56 -11.96 1.24
N VAL A 56 -2.66 -12.59 0.07
CA VAL A 56 -2.37 -11.95 -1.21
C VAL A 56 -3.62 -11.22 -1.66
N CYS A 57 -3.47 -9.93 -1.90
CA CYS A 57 -4.59 -9.01 -2.07
C CYS A 57 -4.48 -8.25 -3.39
N LYS A 58 -5.57 -7.60 -3.76
CA LYS A 58 -5.62 -6.53 -4.76
C LYS A 58 -5.49 -5.19 -4.06
N GLN A 59 -4.97 -4.20 -4.77
CA GLN A 59 -4.97 -2.82 -4.30
C GLN A 59 -6.41 -2.34 -4.07
N ALA A 60 -6.66 -1.75 -2.91
CA ALA A 60 -7.96 -1.18 -2.58
C ALA A 60 -8.27 0.07 -3.41
N ASN A 61 -9.54 0.32 -3.65
CA ASN A 61 -10.01 1.61 -4.12
C ASN A 61 -10.04 2.60 -2.94
N ALA A 62 -8.85 3.07 -2.57
CA ALA A 62 -8.64 3.94 -1.43
C ALA A 62 -7.72 5.09 -1.82
N LYS A 63 -7.91 6.25 -1.19
CA LYS A 63 -7.11 7.43 -1.45
C LYS A 63 -6.99 8.31 -0.21
N TRP A 64 -5.96 9.12 -0.19
CA TRP A 64 -5.84 10.22 0.74
C TRP A 64 -6.67 11.39 0.22
N GLU A 65 -7.63 11.86 1.01
CA GLU A 65 -8.39 13.09 0.74
C GLU A 65 -7.64 14.25 1.38
N GLU A 66 -7.01 15.06 0.55
CA GLU A 66 -6.21 16.19 1.00
C GLU A 66 -7.09 17.40 1.31
N ASN A 67 -6.72 18.13 2.35
CA ASN A 67 -7.32 19.41 2.73
C ASN A 67 -6.22 20.41 3.06
N PHE A 68 -6.39 21.66 2.62
CA PHE A 68 -5.48 22.76 2.91
C PHE A 68 -6.13 23.72 3.91
N ASP A 69 -5.70 23.68 5.16
CA ASP A 69 -6.12 24.62 6.18
C ASP A 69 -5.38 25.95 6.02
N GLU A 70 -6.07 27.01 5.60
CA GLU A 70 -5.49 28.35 5.55
C GLU A 70 -5.33 28.93 6.95
N ARG A 71 -4.14 29.45 7.25
CA ARG A 71 -3.82 30.15 8.49
C ARG A 71 -3.02 31.41 8.23
N ILE A 72 -3.02 32.32 9.20
CA ILE A 72 -2.25 33.56 9.16
C ILE A 72 -1.24 33.53 10.28
N ASN A 73 0.04 33.77 9.96
CA ASN A 73 1.08 33.86 10.97
C ASN A 73 1.04 35.22 11.71
N PRO A 74 1.79 35.42 12.81
CA PRO A 74 1.83 36.68 13.57
C PRO A 74 2.29 37.91 12.77
N HIS A 75 2.93 37.71 11.60
CA HIS A 75 3.35 38.77 10.69
C HIS A 75 2.35 39.06 9.56
N GLY A 76 1.14 38.52 9.64
CA GLY A 76 0.08 38.74 8.68
C GLY A 76 0.23 37.95 7.37
N LYS A 77 1.18 37.01 7.26
CA LYS A 77 1.35 36.15 6.07
C LYS A 77 0.50 34.93 6.15
N LYS A 78 -0.24 34.63 5.07
CA LYS A 78 -0.97 33.38 4.89
C LYS A 78 0.00 32.21 4.73
N TYR A 79 -0.34 31.07 5.32
CA TYR A 79 0.28 29.77 5.10
C TYR A 79 -0.77 28.69 5.17
N TYR A 80 -0.44 27.51 4.63
CA TYR A 80 -1.36 26.40 4.54
C TYR A 80 -0.77 25.18 5.23
N TRP A 81 -1.58 24.52 6.05
CA TRP A 81 -1.29 23.19 6.53
C TRP A 81 -1.91 22.19 5.58
N LEU A 82 -1.09 21.27 5.07
CA LEU A 82 -1.61 20.08 4.42
C LEU A 82 -2.14 19.15 5.51
N SER A 83 -3.42 18.92 5.49
CA SER A 83 -4.13 17.96 6.34
C SER A 83 -4.92 17.00 5.45
N GLY A 84 -5.61 16.04 6.05
CA GLY A 84 -6.43 15.13 5.30
C GLY A 84 -6.76 13.87 6.09
N TYR A 85 -7.45 12.97 5.43
CA TYR A 85 -7.80 11.68 5.98
C TYR A 85 -7.74 10.60 4.90
N PHE A 86 -7.45 9.38 5.32
CA PHE A 86 -7.48 8.23 4.43
C PHE A 86 -8.92 7.77 4.25
N ASN A 87 -9.37 7.73 2.99
CA ASN A 87 -10.71 7.32 2.61
C ASN A 87 -10.65 5.98 1.86
N ASN A 88 -11.06 4.91 2.54
CA ASN A 88 -11.21 3.60 1.91
C ASN A 88 -12.66 3.43 1.44
N MET A 89 -12.85 3.38 0.13
CA MET A 89 -14.14 3.16 -0.52
C MET A 89 -14.35 1.69 -0.90
N ASP A 90 -13.40 0.80 -0.55
CA ASP A 90 -13.42 -0.61 -0.95
C ASP A 90 -14.00 -1.48 0.15
N THR A 91 -14.88 -2.39 -0.25
CA THR A 91 -15.50 -3.37 0.65
C THR A 91 -15.20 -4.82 0.23
N ARG A 92 -14.41 -5.00 -0.83
CA ARG A 92 -14.06 -6.34 -1.32
C ARG A 92 -13.17 -7.06 -0.32
N GLU A 93 -13.47 -8.33 -0.05
CA GLU A 93 -12.69 -9.15 0.89
C GLU A 93 -11.25 -9.42 0.44
N ASP A 94 -10.97 -9.28 -0.87
CA ASP A 94 -9.65 -9.43 -1.48
C ASP A 94 -8.88 -8.10 -1.60
N ALA A 95 -9.42 -6.98 -1.09
CA ALA A 95 -8.72 -5.71 -1.02
C ALA A 95 -7.74 -5.68 0.17
N ASP A 96 -6.58 -5.07 -0.03
CA ASP A 96 -5.49 -5.00 0.98
C ASP A 96 -5.92 -4.26 2.25
N GLU A 97 -6.63 -3.15 2.14
CA GLU A 97 -7.13 -2.37 3.28
C GLU A 97 -8.17 -3.17 4.10
N VAL A 98 -9.02 -3.95 3.44
CA VAL A 98 -9.98 -4.82 4.12
C VAL A 98 -9.26 -5.97 4.83
N ALA A 99 -8.22 -6.53 4.23
CA ALA A 99 -7.40 -7.56 4.85
C ALA A 99 -6.68 -7.01 6.11
N LEU A 100 -6.09 -5.83 6.03
CA LEU A 100 -5.42 -5.14 7.14
C LEU A 100 -6.38 -4.84 8.30
N ALA A 101 -7.56 -4.28 8.00
CA ALA A 101 -8.60 -4.00 8.99
C ALA A 101 -9.07 -5.27 9.71
N ASN A 102 -8.99 -6.42 9.04
CA ASN A 102 -9.33 -7.73 9.61
C ASN A 102 -8.14 -8.43 10.32
N GLY A 103 -6.99 -7.77 10.48
CA GLY A 103 -5.84 -8.28 11.21
C GLY A 103 -4.93 -9.23 10.40
N PHE A 104 -4.95 -9.14 9.07
CA PHE A 104 -4.04 -9.89 8.21
C PHE A 104 -2.91 -8.99 7.71
N ILE A 105 -1.74 -9.56 7.48
CA ILE A 105 -0.70 -8.96 6.66
C ILE A 105 -1.18 -9.02 5.21
N SER A 106 -1.16 -7.89 4.49
CA SER A 106 -1.49 -7.86 3.08
C SER A 106 -0.24 -7.90 2.22
N ILE A 107 -0.30 -8.64 1.10
CA ILE A 107 0.72 -8.65 0.05
C ILE A 107 0.03 -8.32 -1.27
N VAL A 108 0.40 -7.20 -1.87
CA VAL A 108 -0.08 -6.82 -3.20
C VAL A 108 1.07 -6.93 -4.19
N PRO A 109 0.99 -7.83 -5.19
CA PRO A 109 1.95 -7.83 -6.28
C PRO A 109 1.63 -6.66 -7.22
N VAL A 110 2.63 -5.81 -7.46
CA VAL A 110 2.51 -4.62 -8.31
C VAL A 110 3.56 -4.65 -9.41
N LYS A 111 3.27 -3.98 -10.53
CA LYS A 111 4.24 -3.71 -11.60
C LYS A 111 4.63 -2.23 -11.55
N PHE A 112 5.91 -1.94 -11.78
CA PHE A 112 6.38 -0.55 -11.88
C PHE A 112 6.06 0.06 -13.26
N ASP A 113 5.90 -0.77 -14.29
CA ASP A 113 5.49 -0.34 -15.61
C ASP A 113 3.96 -0.31 -15.69
N LEU A 114 3.41 0.90 -15.81
CA LEU A 114 1.97 1.16 -15.86
C LEU A 114 1.42 1.14 -17.29
N THR A 115 2.22 0.79 -18.29
CA THR A 115 1.77 0.71 -19.68
C THR A 115 0.72 -0.38 -19.83
N ASP A 116 -0.43 -0.02 -20.37
CA ASP A 116 -1.45 -0.97 -20.79
C ASP A 116 -1.11 -1.52 -22.18
N TYR A 117 -0.34 -2.59 -22.19
CA TYR A 117 0.13 -3.23 -23.43
C TYR A 117 -1.01 -3.81 -24.26
N ASP A 118 -2.10 -4.22 -23.65
CA ASP A 118 -3.24 -4.80 -24.33
C ASP A 118 -4.00 -3.75 -25.18
N THR A 119 -4.00 -2.50 -24.72
CA THR A 119 -4.68 -1.39 -25.41
C THR A 119 -3.85 -0.74 -26.53
N ILE A 120 -2.52 -0.96 -26.58
CA ILE A 120 -1.64 -0.31 -27.56
C ILE A 120 -2.10 -0.56 -28.99
N SER A 121 -2.32 -1.83 -29.37
CA SER A 121 -2.67 -2.19 -30.74
C SER A 121 -4.01 -1.61 -31.21
N ASP A 122 -4.94 -1.36 -30.28
CA ASP A 122 -6.23 -0.76 -30.61
C ASP A 122 -6.12 0.74 -30.77
N LEU A 123 -5.28 1.40 -29.96
CA LEU A 123 -4.97 2.81 -30.15
C LEU A 123 -4.24 3.08 -31.46
N GLU A 124 -3.27 2.25 -31.86
CA GLU A 124 -2.58 2.36 -33.14
C GLU A 124 -3.56 2.35 -34.31
N LYS A 125 -4.54 1.45 -34.31
CA LYS A 125 -5.60 1.40 -35.35
C LYS A 125 -6.46 2.66 -35.37
N VAL A 126 -6.83 3.18 -34.19
CA VAL A 126 -7.67 4.40 -34.06
C VAL A 126 -6.89 5.64 -34.54
N MET A 127 -5.61 5.70 -34.23
CA MET A 127 -4.74 6.83 -34.59
C MET A 127 -4.17 6.73 -36.01
N ASN A 128 -4.38 5.63 -36.74
CA ASN A 128 -3.87 5.34 -38.08
C ASN A 128 -2.32 5.43 -38.17
N VAL A 129 -1.60 4.91 -37.18
CA VAL A 129 -0.15 4.84 -37.11
C VAL A 129 0.35 3.39 -37.08
#